data_640d7ef9c6958eb6b4710d0a2413de7d
#
_entry.id   640d7ef9c6958eb6b4710d0a2413de7d
#
_cell.length_a   1.000
_cell.length_b   1.000
_cell.length_c   1.000
_cell.angle_alpha   90.00
_cell.angle_beta   90.00
_cell.angle_gamma   90.00
#
_symmetry.space_group_name_H-M   'P 1'
#
loop_
_entity.id
_entity.type
_entity.pdbx_description
1 polymer ?
#
loop_
_entity_poly.entity_id
_entity_poly.type
_entity_poly.pdbx_seq_one_letter_code
_entity_poly.pdbx_strand_id
1 'polypeptide(L)'
;NADKGNITIEIGVQSESSAKDTVLADPEAAADVFAFADDQLNELVAAGALQEILLNPEDVKSRNLAGSVEAATMNDKLYAYPMTADNGYFLYYDKSVLSEDDVKSMDALLAKADASGKKFMMSLNDAWYVYSFYAGAGLKATLADDGVNTVCNWNEAPGADVTQAILDMSAQSAFKSGADADIVSGIKDGSCC
;
A
#
# COMPACT_ATOMS: atom_id res chain seq x y z
N ASN A 1 11.27 17.22 22.89
CA ASN A 1 11.68 18.55 22.37
C ASN A 1 10.67 19.67 22.65
N ALA A 2 9.50 19.35 23.22
CA ALA A 2 8.54 20.35 23.72
C ALA A 2 9.19 21.36 24.71
N ASP A 3 10.27 20.97 25.40
CA ASP A 3 11.01 21.79 26.34
C ASP A 3 11.81 22.95 25.70
N LYS A 4 11.88 23.06 24.38
CA LYS A 4 12.67 24.08 23.70
C LYS A 4 11.87 25.25 23.14
N GLY A 5 10.54 25.32 23.33
CA GLY A 5 9.80 26.40 22.71
C GLY A 5 8.32 26.52 23.02
N ASN A 6 7.84 26.36 24.22
CA ASN A 6 6.41 26.57 24.56
C ASN A 6 5.41 25.93 23.53
N ILE A 7 5.76 24.76 23.00
CA ILE A 7 4.95 24.04 22.00
C ILE A 7 4.16 22.97 22.72
N THR A 8 2.84 23.00 22.58
CA THR A 8 1.95 21.91 22.99
C THR A 8 1.73 21.00 21.78
N ILE A 9 1.92 19.70 21.96
CA ILE A 9 1.69 18.69 20.91
C ILE A 9 0.43 17.92 21.28
N GLU A 10 -0.56 17.97 20.39
CA GLU A 10 -1.76 17.14 20.45
C GLU A 10 -1.65 16.05 19.38
N ILE A 11 -1.86 14.80 19.79
CA ILE A 11 -1.74 13.66 18.88
C ILE A 11 -3.14 13.15 18.56
N GLY A 12 -3.49 13.18 17.27
CA GLY A 12 -4.69 12.57 16.70
C GLY A 12 -4.38 11.24 16.00
N VAL A 13 -5.42 10.46 15.73
CA VAL A 13 -5.34 9.22 14.96
C VAL A 13 -6.03 9.42 13.62
N GLN A 14 -5.29 9.20 12.54
CA GLN A 14 -5.77 9.28 11.17
C GLN A 14 -5.05 8.20 10.35
N SER A 15 -5.79 7.49 9.49
CA SER A 15 -5.16 6.56 8.54
C SER A 15 -4.42 7.36 7.46
N GLU A 16 -3.21 6.94 7.12
CA GLU A 16 -2.42 7.51 6.03
C GLU A 16 -3.15 7.44 4.69
N SER A 17 -3.94 6.41 4.45
CA SER A 17 -4.69 6.22 3.21
C SER A 17 -5.82 7.25 3.01
N SER A 18 -6.36 7.83 4.09
CA SER A 18 -7.42 8.84 4.06
C SER A 18 -6.97 10.23 4.51
N ALA A 19 -5.69 10.40 4.79
CA ALA A 19 -5.14 11.67 5.30
C ALA A 19 -5.35 12.82 4.32
N LYS A 20 -5.09 12.60 3.03
CA LYS A 20 -5.32 13.58 1.96
C LYS A 20 -6.77 14.10 1.97
N ASP A 21 -7.74 13.20 1.95
CA ASP A 21 -9.15 13.58 1.86
C ASP A 21 -9.58 14.39 3.10
N THR A 22 -9.09 14.00 4.28
CA THR A 22 -9.35 14.74 5.53
C THR A 22 -8.74 16.15 5.50
N VAL A 23 -7.48 16.28 5.07
CA VAL A 23 -6.79 17.57 4.99
C VAL A 23 -7.42 18.50 3.95
N LEU A 24 -7.78 17.96 2.78
CA LEU A 24 -8.36 18.76 1.70
C LEU A 24 -9.83 19.14 1.96
N ALA A 25 -10.56 18.39 2.81
CA ALA A 25 -11.92 18.73 3.18
C ALA A 25 -11.99 19.98 4.07
N ASP A 26 -11.04 20.16 4.98
CA ASP A 26 -10.93 21.33 5.85
C ASP A 26 -9.47 21.60 6.23
N PRO A 27 -8.72 22.32 5.38
CA PRO A 27 -7.30 22.60 5.63
C PRO A 27 -7.04 23.46 6.88
N GLU A 28 -8.01 24.26 7.30
CA GLU A 28 -7.86 25.12 8.49
C GLU A 28 -7.99 24.34 9.80
N ALA A 29 -8.77 23.27 9.79
CA ALA A 29 -8.95 22.37 10.93
C ALA A 29 -8.00 21.16 10.90
N ALA A 30 -7.25 20.96 9.80
CA ALA A 30 -6.31 19.87 9.66
C ALA A 30 -5.13 19.98 10.64
N ALA A 31 -4.48 18.84 10.93
CA ALA A 31 -3.28 18.82 11.73
C ALA A 31 -2.12 19.54 11.02
N ASP A 32 -1.29 20.28 11.81
CA ASP A 32 -0.09 20.94 11.28
C ASP A 32 0.94 19.98 10.71
N VAL A 33 0.95 18.74 11.18
CA VAL A 33 1.81 17.64 10.70
C VAL A 33 1.00 16.36 10.66
N PHE A 34 1.03 15.66 9.52
CA PHE A 34 0.28 14.42 9.32
C PHE A 34 1.07 13.42 8.49
N ALA A 35 0.78 12.13 8.67
CA ALA A 35 1.31 11.06 7.84
C ALA A 35 0.36 10.79 6.65
N PHE A 36 0.94 10.52 5.48
CA PHE A 36 0.19 10.19 4.26
C PHE A 36 0.99 9.21 3.39
N ALA A 37 0.30 8.50 2.50
CA ALA A 37 0.93 7.63 1.53
C ALA A 37 1.48 8.44 0.34
N ASP A 38 2.57 7.96 -0.26
CA ASP A 38 3.31 8.68 -1.31
C ASP A 38 2.51 8.96 -2.59
N ASP A 39 1.53 8.13 -2.90
CA ASP A 39 0.59 8.34 -4.01
C ASP A 39 -0.28 9.59 -3.86
N GLN A 40 -0.37 10.15 -2.66
CA GLN A 40 -1.14 11.37 -2.34
C GLN A 40 -0.31 12.66 -2.49
N LEU A 41 1.02 12.55 -2.65
CA LEU A 41 1.93 13.70 -2.65
C LEU A 41 1.53 14.77 -3.68
N ASN A 42 1.27 14.35 -4.92
CA ASN A 42 1.01 15.27 -6.02
C ASN A 42 -0.26 16.12 -5.79
N GLU A 43 -1.33 15.50 -5.32
CA GLU A 43 -2.58 16.22 -5.04
C GLU A 43 -2.43 17.18 -3.86
N LEU A 44 -1.75 16.76 -2.80
CA LEU A 44 -1.49 17.60 -1.62
C LEU A 44 -0.59 18.80 -1.97
N VAL A 45 0.43 18.61 -2.81
CA VAL A 45 1.29 19.71 -3.29
C VAL A 45 0.50 20.64 -4.20
N ALA A 46 -0.28 20.11 -5.15
CA ALA A 46 -1.08 20.92 -6.07
C ALA A 46 -2.14 21.75 -5.35
N ALA A 47 -2.71 21.23 -4.27
CA ALA A 47 -3.67 21.92 -3.41
C ALA A 47 -3.00 22.94 -2.45
N GLY A 48 -1.66 23.01 -2.38
CA GLY A 48 -0.95 23.87 -1.44
C GLY A 48 -1.02 23.42 0.01
N ALA A 49 -1.39 22.16 0.26
CA ALA A 49 -1.51 21.59 1.59
C ALA A 49 -0.16 21.17 2.21
N LEU A 50 0.90 21.08 1.40
CA LEU A 50 2.24 20.77 1.85
C LEU A 50 3.18 21.96 1.64
N GLN A 51 4.06 22.15 2.61
CA GLN A 51 5.14 23.14 2.51
C GLN A 51 6.45 22.47 2.10
N GLU A 52 7.21 23.09 1.19
CA GLU A 52 8.57 22.67 0.87
C GLU A 52 9.46 22.66 2.12
N ILE A 53 10.21 21.60 2.32
CA ILE A 53 11.17 21.46 3.39
C ILE A 53 12.43 22.24 3.06
N LEU A 54 12.55 23.42 3.63
CA LEU A 54 13.69 24.36 3.42
C LEU A 54 14.79 24.18 4.47
N LEU A 55 14.48 23.58 5.63
CA LEU A 55 15.46 23.41 6.69
C LEU A 55 16.25 22.11 6.49
N ASN A 56 17.51 22.24 6.09
CA ASN A 56 18.46 21.14 5.91
C ASN A 56 17.93 19.98 5.01
N PRO A 57 17.36 20.25 3.82
CA PRO A 57 16.81 19.19 2.97
C PRO A 57 17.87 18.15 2.57
N GLU A 58 19.11 18.55 2.36
CA GLU A 58 20.20 17.63 2.00
C GLU A 58 20.56 16.67 3.15
N ASP A 59 20.44 17.08 4.39
CA ASP A 59 20.61 16.22 5.54
C ASP A 59 19.47 15.17 5.63
N VAL A 60 18.23 15.57 5.34
CA VAL A 60 17.09 14.65 5.23
C VAL A 60 17.33 13.63 4.12
N LYS A 61 17.70 14.08 2.92
CA LYS A 61 17.96 13.20 1.76
C LYS A 61 19.09 12.21 2.05
N SER A 62 20.18 12.66 2.66
CA SER A 62 21.36 11.83 2.93
C SER A 62 21.14 10.71 3.95
N ARG A 63 20.13 10.84 4.81
CA ARG A 63 19.81 9.87 5.88
C ARG A 63 18.71 8.88 5.53
N ASN A 64 18.10 9.03 4.36
CA ASN A 64 17.00 8.18 3.92
C ASN A 64 17.35 7.40 2.65
N LEU A 65 16.63 6.33 2.37
CA LEU A 65 16.79 5.55 1.15
C LEU A 65 16.41 6.40 -0.08
N ALA A 66 17.14 6.24 -1.18
CA ALA A 66 16.92 7.03 -2.39
C ALA A 66 15.46 6.96 -2.89
N GLY A 67 14.86 5.77 -2.91
CA GLY A 67 13.46 5.60 -3.32
C GLY A 67 12.45 6.34 -2.43
N SER A 68 12.68 6.37 -1.10
CA SER A 68 11.80 7.12 -0.21
C SER A 68 11.97 8.64 -0.31
N VAL A 69 13.17 9.09 -0.67
CA VAL A 69 13.45 10.51 -0.98
C VAL A 69 12.78 10.91 -2.30
N GLU A 70 12.87 10.05 -3.32
CA GLU A 70 12.20 10.26 -4.61
C GLU A 70 10.68 10.36 -4.41
N ALA A 71 10.08 9.43 -3.66
CA ALA A 71 8.65 9.43 -3.34
C ALA A 71 8.19 10.67 -2.54
N ALA A 72 9.08 11.32 -1.80
CA ALA A 72 8.82 12.56 -1.05
C ALA A 72 9.14 13.85 -1.82
N THR A 73 9.57 13.72 -3.10
CA THR A 73 10.09 14.83 -3.91
C THR A 73 9.19 15.06 -5.12
N MET A 74 8.87 16.31 -5.40
CA MET A 74 8.16 16.73 -6.60
C MET A 74 8.85 17.98 -7.18
N ASN A 75 9.14 17.96 -8.49
CA ASN A 75 9.84 19.06 -9.18
C ASN A 75 11.14 19.48 -8.46
N ASP A 76 11.98 18.53 -8.09
CA ASP A 76 13.26 18.68 -7.37
C ASP A 76 13.14 19.25 -5.94
N LYS A 77 11.93 19.42 -5.42
CA LYS A 77 11.65 19.95 -4.09
C LYS A 77 11.15 18.86 -3.15
N LEU A 78 11.70 18.81 -1.96
CA LEU A 78 11.30 17.88 -0.90
C LEU A 78 10.09 18.45 -0.14
N TYR A 79 8.98 17.68 -0.08
CA TYR A 79 7.74 18.10 0.58
C TYR A 79 7.36 17.25 1.79
N ALA A 80 8.00 16.10 1.97
CA ALA A 80 7.73 15.24 3.10
C ALA A 80 9.01 14.67 3.71
N TYR A 81 8.97 14.36 5.00
CA TYR A 81 10.00 13.60 5.68
C TYR A 81 9.70 12.11 5.49
N PRO A 82 10.56 11.32 4.81
CA PRO A 82 10.35 9.89 4.69
C PRO A 82 10.24 9.21 6.06
N MET A 83 9.16 8.46 6.29
CA MET A 83 8.90 7.79 7.55
C MET A 83 9.22 6.30 7.48
N THR A 84 8.87 5.64 6.36
CA THR A 84 9.19 4.24 6.09
C THR A 84 9.37 4.02 4.59
N ALA A 85 10.09 2.98 4.21
CA ALA A 85 10.34 2.60 2.82
C ALA A 85 10.15 1.08 2.59
N ASP A 86 9.58 0.39 3.54
CA ASP A 86 9.45 -1.08 3.58
C ASP A 86 8.00 -1.57 3.51
N ASN A 87 7.11 -0.75 2.95
CA ASN A 87 5.74 -1.15 2.65
C ASN A 87 5.74 -1.98 1.36
N GLY A 88 5.49 -3.27 1.49
CA GLY A 88 5.51 -4.23 0.38
C GLY A 88 4.55 -5.38 0.62
N TYR A 89 4.42 -6.24 -0.40
CA TYR A 89 3.59 -7.44 -0.31
C TYR A 89 4.35 -8.57 0.37
N PHE A 90 3.69 -9.27 1.26
CA PHE A 90 4.18 -10.50 1.85
C PHE A 90 3.02 -11.43 2.18
N LEU A 91 3.31 -12.72 2.31
CA LEU A 91 2.35 -13.75 2.61
C LEU A 91 2.58 -14.32 4.00
N TYR A 92 1.57 -14.24 4.86
CA TYR A 92 1.52 -15.03 6.08
C TYR A 92 0.89 -16.39 5.78
N TYR A 93 1.50 -17.46 6.26
CA TYR A 93 0.96 -18.79 6.11
C TYR A 93 1.24 -19.69 7.31
N ASP A 94 0.35 -20.64 7.55
CA ASP A 94 0.48 -21.64 8.62
C ASP A 94 1.43 -22.76 8.18
N LYS A 95 2.67 -22.74 8.73
CA LYS A 95 3.70 -23.75 8.43
C LYS A 95 3.33 -25.18 8.84
N SER A 96 2.29 -25.37 9.67
CA SER A 96 1.78 -26.71 9.99
C SER A 96 0.90 -27.29 8.87
N VAL A 97 0.46 -26.45 7.93
CA VAL A 97 -0.43 -26.80 6.82
C VAL A 97 0.29 -26.69 5.49
N LEU A 98 1.00 -25.59 5.26
CA LEU A 98 1.66 -25.24 4.02
C LEU A 98 3.18 -25.31 4.17
N SER A 99 3.85 -25.94 3.21
CA SER A 99 5.30 -25.91 3.08
C SER A 99 5.76 -24.67 2.32
N GLU A 100 7.07 -24.40 2.33
CA GLU A 100 7.68 -23.34 1.52
C GLU A 100 7.52 -23.57 0.01
N ASP A 101 7.34 -24.81 -0.43
CA ASP A 101 7.07 -25.13 -1.84
C ASP A 101 5.60 -24.90 -2.20
N ASP A 102 4.66 -25.19 -1.32
CA ASP A 102 3.24 -24.95 -1.55
C ASP A 102 2.94 -23.45 -1.78
N VAL A 103 3.64 -22.55 -1.11
CA VAL A 103 3.40 -21.09 -1.20
C VAL A 103 4.10 -20.41 -2.39
N LYS A 104 4.83 -21.15 -3.19
CA LYS A 104 5.45 -20.61 -4.43
C LYS A 104 4.47 -20.52 -5.60
N SER A 105 3.31 -21.14 -5.50
CA SER A 105 2.27 -21.16 -6.54
C SER A 105 0.90 -20.99 -5.87
N MET A 106 0.07 -20.10 -6.41
CA MET A 106 -1.29 -19.92 -5.94
C MET A 106 -2.12 -21.22 -6.08
N ASP A 107 -1.93 -21.95 -7.16
CA ASP A 107 -2.64 -23.22 -7.40
C ASP A 107 -2.27 -24.28 -6.36
N ALA A 108 -0.98 -24.41 -6.04
CA ALA A 108 -0.52 -25.36 -5.02
C ALA A 108 -1.02 -24.97 -3.63
N LEU A 109 -0.96 -23.67 -3.30
CA LEU A 109 -1.46 -23.14 -2.04
C LEU A 109 -2.95 -23.44 -1.88
N LEU A 110 -3.78 -23.12 -2.88
CA LEU A 110 -5.23 -23.32 -2.83
C LEU A 110 -5.60 -24.80 -2.79
N ALA A 111 -4.93 -25.64 -3.57
CA ALA A 111 -5.16 -27.09 -3.52
C ALA A 111 -4.83 -27.68 -2.14
N LYS A 112 -3.77 -27.21 -1.50
CA LYS A 112 -3.38 -27.66 -0.17
C LYS A 112 -4.30 -27.11 0.92
N ALA A 113 -4.74 -25.86 0.82
CA ALA A 113 -5.73 -25.28 1.71
C ALA A 113 -7.05 -26.06 1.65
N ASP A 114 -7.55 -26.36 0.46
CA ASP A 114 -8.77 -27.14 0.25
C ASP A 114 -8.66 -28.54 0.86
N ALA A 115 -7.57 -29.24 0.57
CA ALA A 115 -7.31 -30.58 1.15
C ALA A 115 -7.22 -30.58 2.67
N SER A 116 -6.91 -29.44 3.28
CA SER A 116 -6.82 -29.25 4.74
C SER A 116 -8.11 -28.69 5.34
N GLY A 117 -9.15 -28.45 4.53
CA GLY A 117 -10.41 -27.82 4.97
C GLY A 117 -10.26 -26.37 5.41
N LYS A 118 -9.19 -25.69 5.01
CA LYS A 118 -8.88 -24.31 5.34
C LYS A 118 -9.07 -23.38 4.15
N LYS A 119 -9.00 -22.08 4.42
CA LYS A 119 -9.12 -21.02 3.39
C LYS A 119 -7.82 -20.24 3.26
N PHE A 120 -7.52 -19.83 2.03
CA PHE A 120 -6.67 -18.71 1.75
C PHE A 120 -7.54 -17.44 1.65
N MET A 121 -7.16 -16.39 2.34
CA MET A 121 -7.89 -15.13 2.33
C MET A 121 -7.03 -13.98 1.85
N MET A 122 -7.64 -13.12 1.03
CA MET A 122 -7.05 -11.90 0.51
C MET A 122 -8.15 -10.89 0.23
N SER A 123 -7.89 -9.59 0.42
CA SER A 123 -8.84 -8.54 0.03
C SER A 123 -8.77 -8.30 -1.48
N LEU A 124 -9.86 -8.62 -2.21
CA LEU A 124 -10.00 -8.26 -3.62
C LEU A 124 -10.75 -6.93 -3.83
N ASN A 125 -11.22 -6.30 -2.76
CA ASN A 125 -11.88 -4.99 -2.80
C ASN A 125 -10.90 -3.83 -2.66
N ASP A 126 -9.62 -4.13 -2.43
CA ASP A 126 -8.55 -3.17 -2.29
C ASP A 126 -7.61 -3.23 -3.49
N ALA A 127 -7.47 -2.12 -4.19
CA ALA A 127 -6.64 -2.00 -5.39
C ALA A 127 -5.16 -2.28 -5.09
N TRP A 128 -4.68 -2.01 -3.87
CA TRP A 128 -3.33 -2.30 -3.43
C TRP A 128 -3.01 -3.79 -3.60
N TYR A 129 -3.86 -4.67 -3.08
CA TYR A 129 -3.65 -6.12 -3.21
C TYR A 129 -3.85 -6.63 -4.64
N VAL A 130 -4.87 -6.13 -5.34
CA VAL A 130 -5.17 -6.53 -6.72
C VAL A 130 -4.03 -6.13 -7.67
N TYR A 131 -3.40 -4.99 -7.44
CA TYR A 131 -2.27 -4.53 -8.23
C TYR A 131 -1.12 -5.56 -8.29
N SER A 132 -0.90 -6.32 -7.22
CA SER A 132 0.17 -7.32 -7.16
C SER A 132 0.13 -8.34 -8.29
N PHE A 133 -1.06 -8.74 -8.74
CA PHE A 133 -1.23 -9.68 -9.86
C PHE A 133 -0.81 -9.06 -11.19
N TYR A 134 -1.24 -7.83 -11.45
CA TYR A 134 -0.89 -7.11 -12.68
C TYR A 134 0.59 -6.73 -12.70
N ALA A 135 1.13 -6.27 -11.59
CA ALA A 135 2.55 -5.96 -11.46
C ALA A 135 3.44 -7.20 -11.66
N GLY A 136 3.01 -8.35 -11.13
CA GLY A 136 3.69 -9.64 -11.34
C GLY A 136 3.73 -10.07 -12.81
N ALA A 137 2.78 -9.64 -13.62
CA ALA A 137 2.74 -9.86 -15.07
C ALA A 137 3.45 -8.73 -15.87
N GLY A 138 4.09 -7.78 -15.21
CA GLY A 138 4.80 -6.66 -15.82
C GLY A 138 3.92 -5.48 -16.24
N LEU A 139 2.64 -5.51 -15.86
CA LEU A 139 1.69 -4.43 -16.11
C LEU A 139 1.81 -3.35 -15.03
N LYS A 140 1.53 -2.09 -15.40
CA LYS A 140 1.79 -0.95 -14.55
C LYS A 140 0.58 -0.02 -14.46
N ALA A 141 0.48 0.65 -13.33
CA ALA A 141 -0.28 1.88 -13.15
C ALA A 141 0.71 2.88 -12.52
N THR A 142 1.17 3.85 -13.29
CA THR A 142 2.24 4.77 -12.89
C THR A 142 1.89 6.19 -13.28
N LEU A 143 2.53 7.15 -12.65
CA LEU A 143 2.50 8.53 -13.11
C LEU A 143 3.16 8.63 -14.48
N ALA A 144 2.58 9.41 -15.39
CA ALA A 144 3.16 9.70 -16.69
C ALA A 144 4.36 10.67 -16.55
N ASP A 145 5.15 10.79 -17.61
CA ASP A 145 6.33 11.68 -17.66
C ASP A 145 5.96 13.17 -17.48
N ASP A 146 4.69 13.52 -17.70
CA ASP A 146 4.19 14.89 -17.48
C ASP A 146 3.95 15.20 -15.97
N GLY A 147 4.06 14.22 -15.10
CA GLY A 147 3.87 14.37 -13.65
C GLY A 147 2.43 14.68 -13.23
N VAL A 148 1.44 14.54 -14.12
CA VAL A 148 0.03 14.89 -13.87
C VAL A 148 -0.90 13.73 -14.17
N ASN A 149 -0.71 13.05 -15.30
CA ASN A 149 -1.59 11.99 -15.75
C ASN A 149 -1.12 10.61 -15.24
N THR A 150 -2.05 9.71 -15.02
CA THR A 150 -1.75 8.29 -14.73
C THR A 150 -1.79 7.49 -16.02
N VAL A 151 -0.76 6.68 -16.25
CA VAL A 151 -0.72 5.66 -17.31
C VAL A 151 -1.02 4.31 -16.69
N CYS A 152 -2.05 3.65 -17.22
CA CYS A 152 -2.43 2.30 -16.83
C CYS A 152 -2.51 1.44 -18.11
N ASN A 153 -1.74 0.36 -18.16
CA ASN A 153 -1.71 -0.55 -19.30
C ASN A 153 -2.33 -1.93 -19.03
N TRP A 154 -3.21 -2.01 -18.05
CA TRP A 154 -3.85 -3.27 -17.67
C TRP A 154 -4.78 -3.85 -18.75
N ASN A 155 -5.19 -3.04 -19.71
CA ASN A 155 -5.96 -3.46 -20.90
C ASN A 155 -5.10 -4.04 -22.03
N GLU A 156 -3.78 -4.03 -21.89
CA GLU A 156 -2.88 -4.66 -22.82
C GLU A 156 -2.70 -6.15 -22.52
N ALA A 157 -2.14 -6.90 -23.46
CA ALA A 157 -1.73 -8.26 -23.16
C ALA A 157 -0.55 -8.24 -22.15
N PRO A 158 -0.57 -9.04 -21.07
CA PRO A 158 -1.46 -10.14 -20.72
C PRO A 158 -2.59 -9.79 -19.73
N GLY A 159 -3.07 -8.55 -19.68
CA GLY A 159 -4.04 -8.09 -18.67
C GLY A 159 -5.34 -8.89 -18.59
N ALA A 160 -5.86 -9.34 -19.75
CA ALA A 160 -7.04 -10.21 -19.79
C ALA A 160 -6.78 -11.57 -19.11
N ASP A 161 -5.59 -12.14 -19.32
CA ASP A 161 -5.20 -13.41 -18.72
C ASP A 161 -5.03 -13.28 -17.20
N VAL A 162 -4.47 -12.16 -16.73
CA VAL A 162 -4.38 -11.83 -15.29
C VAL A 162 -5.77 -11.72 -14.67
N THR A 163 -6.68 -11.00 -15.34
CA THR A 163 -8.07 -10.88 -14.87
C THR A 163 -8.75 -12.24 -14.79
N GLN A 164 -8.58 -13.09 -15.81
CA GLN A 164 -9.13 -14.43 -15.81
C GLN A 164 -8.55 -15.29 -14.68
N ALA A 165 -7.26 -15.20 -14.43
CA ALA A 165 -6.61 -15.93 -13.32
C ALA A 165 -7.15 -15.49 -11.95
N ILE A 166 -7.42 -14.21 -11.76
CA ILE A 166 -8.06 -13.69 -10.52
C ILE A 166 -9.48 -14.25 -10.39
N LEU A 167 -10.25 -14.30 -11.47
CA LEU A 167 -11.61 -14.86 -11.47
C LEU A 167 -11.58 -16.36 -11.14
N ASP A 168 -10.68 -17.11 -11.78
CA ASP A 168 -10.52 -18.55 -11.56
C ASP A 168 -10.09 -18.85 -10.12
N MET A 169 -9.17 -18.06 -9.58
CA MET A 169 -8.78 -18.11 -8.15
C MET A 169 -9.97 -17.85 -7.24
N SER A 170 -10.72 -16.78 -7.51
CA SER A 170 -11.85 -16.36 -6.67
C SER A 170 -13.02 -17.35 -6.69
N ALA A 171 -13.14 -18.15 -7.73
CA ALA A 171 -14.16 -19.20 -7.87
C ALA A 171 -13.81 -20.49 -7.09
N GLN A 172 -12.58 -20.64 -6.61
CA GLN A 172 -12.16 -21.85 -5.88
C GLN A 172 -12.75 -21.89 -4.47
N SER A 173 -13.18 -23.08 -4.04
CA SER A 173 -13.74 -23.28 -2.70
C SER A 173 -12.78 -22.88 -1.58
N ALA A 174 -11.48 -23.05 -1.78
CA ALA A 174 -10.44 -22.71 -0.80
C ALA A 174 -10.15 -21.20 -0.71
N PHE A 175 -10.62 -20.39 -1.65
CA PHE A 175 -10.45 -18.94 -1.62
C PHE A 175 -11.60 -18.24 -0.91
N LYS A 176 -11.29 -17.16 -0.17
CA LYS A 176 -12.28 -16.25 0.38
C LYS A 176 -11.75 -14.81 0.34
N SER A 177 -12.51 -13.91 -0.26
CA SER A 177 -12.21 -12.47 -0.11
C SER A 177 -12.67 -11.99 1.26
N GLY A 178 -11.85 -11.19 1.93
CA GLY A 178 -12.16 -10.64 3.25
C GLY A 178 -11.29 -9.44 3.58
N ALA A 179 -11.73 -8.62 4.54
CA ALA A 179 -10.93 -7.54 5.08
C ALA A 179 -9.80 -8.06 5.97
N ASP A 180 -8.79 -7.24 6.23
CA ASP A 180 -7.62 -7.63 7.05
C ASP A 180 -8.02 -8.16 8.45
N ALA A 181 -9.03 -7.56 9.07
CA ALA A 181 -9.54 -8.05 10.36
C ALA A 181 -10.12 -9.46 10.29
N ASP A 182 -10.77 -9.82 9.17
CA ASP A 182 -11.30 -11.17 8.95
C ASP A 182 -10.17 -12.17 8.72
N ILE A 183 -9.12 -11.76 7.98
CA ILE A 183 -7.93 -12.57 7.73
C ILE A 183 -7.22 -12.88 9.05
N VAL A 184 -6.97 -11.86 9.87
CA VAL A 184 -6.35 -12.02 11.20
C VAL A 184 -7.19 -12.95 12.10
N SER A 185 -8.51 -12.80 12.06
CA SER A 185 -9.43 -13.67 12.82
C SER A 185 -9.35 -15.12 12.34
N GLY A 186 -9.36 -15.32 11.00
CA GLY A 186 -9.28 -16.65 10.41
C GLY A 186 -7.96 -17.40 10.68
N ILE A 187 -6.85 -16.68 10.79
CA ILE A 187 -5.57 -17.25 11.20
C ILE A 187 -5.64 -17.66 12.70
N LYS A 188 -6.22 -16.81 13.55
CA LYS A 188 -6.33 -17.08 14.99
C LYS A 188 -7.23 -18.26 15.32
N ASP A 189 -8.36 -18.41 14.63
CA ASP A 189 -9.30 -19.50 14.85
C ASP A 189 -8.97 -20.78 14.06
N GLY A 190 -7.95 -20.70 13.19
CA GLY A 190 -7.47 -21.83 12.40
C GLY A 190 -8.31 -22.13 11.16
N SER A 191 -9.24 -21.28 10.77
CA SER A 191 -10.03 -21.43 9.54
C SER A 191 -9.26 -21.02 8.28
N CYS A 192 -8.18 -20.23 8.45
CA CYS A 192 -7.24 -19.85 7.38
C CYS A 192 -5.87 -20.50 7.56
N CYS A 193 -5.09 -20.57 6.48
CA CYS A 193 -3.73 -21.10 6.47
C CYS A 193 -2.76 -20.17 5.74
#